data_a73f0b27cfc2a8ec8a79d2e6b8be2ea0
#
_entry.id   a73f0b27cfc2a8ec8a79d2e6b8be2ea0
#
_cell.length_a   1.000
_cell.length_b   1.000
_cell.length_c   1.000
_cell.angle_alpha   90.00
_cell.angle_beta   90.00
_cell.angle_gamma   90.00
#
_symmetry.space_group_name_H-M   'P 1'
#
loop_
_entity.id
_entity.type
_entity.pdbx_description
1 polymer ?
#
loop_
_entity_poly.entity_id
_entity_poly.type
_entity_poly.pdbx_seq_one_letter_code
_entity_poly.pdbx_strand_id
1 'polypeptide(L)'
;FEYLCYRPLLKRYYEEDSNMRHESAPKPRLTDADYRKDYLSDKIGIQKRLQWTEEKFFVTTEEEPLFDAADVLRFGKDLIVQHGFTTNLKGIDWLKRHYKDHRVHAVNFPGDPYPIHIDATFTPIKEGLIINNPQRRLPKEQRKLFEKNGWEIIDAAQPAHNEPPPLCYSSVWLSMNVLVLDPKTVCVEKSEKYQAEQLDKLGMEVIPIDLRDAYAFGGGLHCSTADVFREGDLKDYFPKQ
;
A
#
# COMPACT_ATOMS: atom_id res chain seq x y z
N PHE A 1 -11.01 12.46 6.36
CA PHE A 1 -10.60 13.50 7.34
C PHE A 1 -9.80 12.94 8.53
N GLU A 2 -9.29 11.74 8.45
CA GLU A 2 -8.48 11.05 9.48
C GLU A 2 -7.28 11.91 9.90
N TYR A 3 -6.64 12.56 8.93
CA TYR A 3 -5.57 13.50 9.15
C TYR A 3 -5.88 14.56 10.21
N LEU A 4 -7.11 15.06 10.28
CA LEU A 4 -7.49 16.06 11.28
C LEU A 4 -7.43 15.52 12.71
N CYS A 5 -7.67 14.21 12.89
CA CYS A 5 -7.58 13.56 14.19
C CYS A 5 -6.13 13.45 14.67
N TYR A 6 -5.19 13.20 13.77
CA TYR A 6 -3.77 13.03 14.09
C TYR A 6 -2.97 14.33 14.08
N ARG A 7 -3.48 15.38 13.45
CA ARG A 7 -2.77 16.66 13.33
C ARG A 7 -2.27 17.25 14.65
N PRO A 8 -3.03 17.28 15.74
CA PRO A 8 -2.53 17.79 17.03
C PRO A 8 -1.36 16.97 17.57
N LEU A 9 -1.42 15.64 17.42
CA LEU A 9 -0.35 14.73 17.85
C LEU A 9 0.92 14.93 17.01
N LEU A 10 0.81 14.94 15.68
CA LEU A 10 1.93 15.16 14.78
C LEU A 10 2.57 16.54 14.98
N LYS A 11 1.75 17.58 15.23
CA LYS A 11 2.24 18.91 15.54
C LYS A 11 3.05 18.92 16.83
N ARG A 12 2.59 18.22 17.86
CA ARG A 12 3.31 18.09 19.13
C ARG A 12 4.67 17.42 18.93
N TYR A 13 4.74 16.30 18.22
CA TYR A 13 6.02 15.64 17.91
C TYR A 13 6.96 16.56 17.13
N TYR A 14 6.44 17.30 16.15
CA TYR A 14 7.23 18.28 15.41
C TYR A 14 7.80 19.41 16.29
N GLU A 15 7.05 19.86 17.28
CA GLU A 15 7.48 20.89 18.23
C GLU A 15 8.50 20.36 19.27
N GLU A 16 8.42 19.07 19.62
CA GLU A 16 9.25 18.41 20.64
C GLU A 16 10.53 17.79 20.06
N ASP A 17 10.56 17.42 18.78
CA ASP A 17 11.70 16.76 18.12
C ASP A 17 12.19 17.58 16.91
N SER A 18 13.37 18.19 17.06
CA SER A 18 14.02 18.99 16.01
C SER A 18 14.39 18.19 14.75
N ASN A 19 14.44 16.86 14.83
CA ASN A 19 14.73 15.98 13.69
C ASN A 19 13.46 15.61 12.92
N MET A 20 12.29 15.83 13.49
CA MET A 20 11.04 15.54 12.83
C MET A 20 10.73 16.58 11.75
N ARG A 21 10.40 16.12 10.56
CA ARG A 21 9.79 16.94 9.51
C ARG A 21 8.30 16.59 9.43
N HIS A 22 7.46 17.60 9.49
CA HIS A 22 6.03 17.44 9.29
C HIS A 22 5.54 18.42 8.23
N GLU A 23 5.01 17.87 7.15
CA GLU A 23 4.43 18.62 6.06
C GLU A 23 3.05 18.05 5.72
N SER A 24 2.13 18.93 5.38
CA SER A 24 0.79 18.52 4.93
C SER A 24 0.66 18.75 3.43
N ALA A 25 0.29 17.71 2.70
CA ALA A 25 -0.08 17.87 1.30
C ALA A 25 -1.31 18.78 1.16
N PRO A 26 -1.44 19.53 0.06
CA PRO A 26 -2.65 20.26 -0.23
C PRO A 26 -3.86 19.33 -0.24
N LYS A 27 -4.92 19.75 0.46
CA LYS A 27 -6.16 18.98 0.48
C LYS A 27 -6.83 19.07 -0.89
N PRO A 28 -7.19 17.95 -1.54
CA PRO A 28 -7.93 17.97 -2.79
C PRO A 28 -9.37 18.49 -2.56
N ARG A 29 -9.93 19.14 -3.56
CA ARG A 29 -11.31 19.65 -3.51
C ARG A 29 -12.35 18.55 -3.60
N LEU A 30 -12.02 17.46 -4.29
CA LEU A 30 -12.87 16.30 -4.52
C LEU A 30 -14.21 16.69 -5.16
N THR A 31 -14.14 17.33 -6.30
CA THR A 31 -15.30 17.74 -7.10
C THR A 31 -15.80 16.57 -7.96
N ASP A 32 -16.97 16.74 -8.56
CA ASP A 32 -17.52 15.77 -9.53
C ASP A 32 -16.58 15.51 -10.74
N ALA A 33 -15.67 16.45 -11.04
CA ALA A 33 -14.69 16.30 -12.13
C ALA A 33 -13.54 15.33 -11.77
N ASP A 34 -13.34 15.07 -10.48
CA ASP A 34 -12.29 14.17 -10.00
C ASP A 34 -12.67 12.69 -10.14
N TYR A 35 -13.93 12.40 -10.44
CA TYR A 35 -14.45 11.04 -10.50
C TYR A 35 -15.17 10.73 -11.81
N ARG A 36 -15.00 9.50 -12.28
CA ARG A 36 -15.77 8.92 -13.36
C ARG A 36 -17.09 8.39 -12.78
N LYS A 37 -18.18 9.16 -12.93
CA LYS A 37 -19.49 8.88 -12.31
C LYS A 37 -20.03 7.49 -12.61
N ASP A 38 -19.80 6.99 -13.83
CA ASP A 38 -20.30 5.69 -14.26
C ASP A 38 -19.41 4.51 -13.85
N TYR A 39 -18.23 4.76 -13.27
CA TYR A 39 -17.26 3.70 -12.94
C TYR A 39 -17.83 2.65 -11.99
N LEU A 40 -18.58 3.07 -10.97
CA LEU A 40 -19.20 2.20 -9.97
C LEU A 40 -20.66 1.86 -10.30
N SER A 41 -21.14 2.20 -11.49
CA SER A 41 -22.50 1.88 -11.92
C SER A 41 -22.74 0.36 -11.94
N ASP A 42 -23.89 -0.09 -11.44
CA ASP A 42 -24.31 -1.50 -11.50
C ASP A 42 -24.44 -2.05 -12.92
N LYS A 43 -24.51 -1.16 -13.92
CA LYS A 43 -24.49 -1.53 -15.34
C LYS A 43 -23.12 -1.98 -15.83
N ILE A 44 -22.05 -1.69 -15.08
CA ILE A 44 -20.69 -2.07 -15.40
C ILE A 44 -20.35 -3.38 -14.72
N GLY A 45 -20.35 -4.46 -15.48
CA GLY A 45 -20.01 -5.78 -14.97
C GLY A 45 -18.53 -5.91 -14.54
N ILE A 46 -18.26 -6.90 -13.68
CA ILE A 46 -16.95 -7.17 -13.11
C ILE A 46 -15.86 -7.38 -14.17
N GLN A 47 -16.18 -8.04 -15.28
CA GLN A 47 -15.24 -8.28 -16.38
C GLN A 47 -14.76 -6.96 -17.03
N LYS A 48 -15.65 -5.99 -17.17
CA LYS A 48 -15.27 -4.68 -17.71
C LYS A 48 -14.37 -3.93 -16.73
N ARG A 49 -14.65 -4.01 -15.43
CA ARG A 49 -13.78 -3.41 -14.40
C ARG A 49 -12.40 -4.07 -14.36
N LEU A 50 -12.31 -5.39 -14.50
CA LEU A 50 -11.04 -6.10 -14.63
C LEU A 50 -10.25 -5.61 -15.85
N GLN A 51 -10.88 -5.51 -17.01
CA GLN A 51 -10.27 -4.94 -18.21
C GLN A 51 -9.74 -3.52 -17.95
N TRP A 52 -10.49 -2.69 -17.26
CA TRP A 52 -10.07 -1.34 -16.92
C TRP A 52 -8.81 -1.28 -16.03
N THR A 53 -8.61 -2.26 -15.15
CA THR A 53 -7.36 -2.30 -14.35
C THR A 53 -6.14 -2.57 -15.25
N GLU A 54 -6.28 -3.39 -16.29
CA GLU A 54 -5.22 -3.61 -17.30
C GLU A 54 -4.96 -2.35 -18.15
N GLU A 55 -6.03 -1.65 -18.51
CA GLU A 55 -5.99 -0.38 -19.27
C GLU A 55 -5.52 0.81 -18.41
N LYS A 56 -5.31 0.63 -17.11
CA LYS A 56 -5.03 1.69 -16.13
C LYS A 56 -6.10 2.79 -16.11
N PHE A 57 -7.32 2.39 -16.35
CA PHE A 57 -8.49 3.24 -16.29
C PHE A 57 -9.16 3.07 -14.93
N PHE A 58 -9.03 4.06 -14.07
CA PHE A 58 -9.52 4.02 -12.68
C PHE A 58 -10.66 5.02 -12.47
N VAL A 59 -11.30 4.92 -11.31
CA VAL A 59 -12.41 5.79 -10.92
C VAL A 59 -12.00 7.26 -10.82
N THR A 60 -10.78 7.53 -10.39
CA THR A 60 -10.23 8.89 -10.32
C THR A 60 -9.83 9.39 -11.72
N THR A 61 -10.01 10.68 -11.94
CA THR A 61 -9.54 11.37 -13.14
C THR A 61 -8.20 12.03 -12.88
N GLU A 62 -7.67 12.71 -13.90
CA GLU A 62 -6.48 13.54 -13.77
C GLU A 62 -6.85 15.04 -13.61
N GLU A 63 -7.98 15.38 -12.97
CA GLU A 63 -8.39 16.79 -12.78
C GLU A 63 -7.48 17.51 -11.80
N GLU A 64 -7.29 16.96 -10.61
CA GLU A 64 -6.34 17.46 -9.61
C GLU A 64 -5.43 16.36 -9.06
N PRO A 65 -4.29 16.69 -8.40
CA PRO A 65 -3.44 15.70 -7.77
C PRO A 65 -4.17 14.98 -6.65
N LEU A 66 -4.32 13.65 -6.79
CA LEU A 66 -4.92 12.78 -5.79
C LEU A 66 -3.92 11.69 -5.42
N PHE A 67 -3.69 11.45 -4.14
CA PHE A 67 -2.94 10.31 -3.66
C PHE A 67 -3.33 9.96 -2.22
N ASP A 68 -3.16 8.67 -1.90
CA ASP A 68 -3.31 8.13 -0.57
C ASP A 68 -1.94 7.66 -0.07
N ALA A 69 -1.62 7.91 1.21
CA ALA A 69 -0.36 7.46 1.80
C ALA A 69 -0.24 5.93 1.83
N ALA A 70 -1.37 5.21 1.90
CA ALA A 70 -1.42 3.76 1.83
C ALA A 70 -1.05 3.17 0.45
N ASP A 71 -0.96 4.03 -0.60
CA ASP A 71 -0.45 3.67 -1.91
C ASP A 71 1.07 3.91 -2.07
N VAL A 72 1.77 4.27 -0.99
CA VAL A 72 3.20 4.61 -1.02
C VAL A 72 4.01 3.67 -0.16
N LEU A 73 4.93 2.94 -0.76
CA LEU A 73 5.96 2.15 -0.05
C LEU A 73 7.31 2.86 -0.12
N ARG A 74 8.02 2.88 1.01
CA ARG A 74 9.35 3.47 1.12
C ARG A 74 10.42 2.40 1.07
N PHE A 75 11.35 2.51 0.14
CA PHE A 75 12.54 1.69 0.00
C PHE A 75 13.79 2.57 0.04
N GLY A 76 14.10 3.12 1.21
CA GLY A 76 15.20 4.06 1.35
C GLY A 76 15.05 5.27 0.40
N LYS A 77 15.94 5.39 -0.60
CA LYS A 77 15.90 6.47 -1.61
C LYS A 77 14.76 6.36 -2.62
N ASP A 78 13.98 5.29 -2.59
CA ASP A 78 12.92 5.04 -3.56
C ASP A 78 11.54 5.02 -2.92
N LEU A 79 10.59 5.65 -3.58
CA LEU A 79 9.16 5.56 -3.28
C LEU A 79 8.49 4.79 -4.40
N ILE A 80 7.90 3.66 -4.05
CA ILE A 80 7.08 2.86 -4.98
C ILE A 80 5.63 3.25 -4.75
N VAL A 81 4.99 3.82 -5.75
CA VAL A 81 3.65 4.41 -5.62
C VAL A 81 2.68 3.72 -6.55
N GLN A 82 1.61 3.17 -5.98
CA GLN A 82 0.55 2.56 -6.75
C GLN A 82 -0.27 3.62 -7.50
N HIS A 83 -0.30 3.54 -8.83
CA HIS A 83 -1.32 4.17 -9.64
C HIS A 83 -2.56 3.29 -9.64
N GLY A 84 -3.68 3.80 -9.12
CA GLY A 84 -4.85 2.99 -8.88
C GLY A 84 -6.12 3.79 -8.59
N PHE A 85 -6.96 3.22 -7.73
CA PHE A 85 -8.29 3.79 -7.43
C PHE A 85 -8.24 5.12 -6.66
N THR A 86 -7.24 5.30 -5.81
CA THR A 86 -7.11 6.43 -4.89
C THR A 86 -5.97 7.37 -5.25
N THR A 87 -5.00 6.90 -6.03
CA THR A 87 -3.83 7.68 -6.45
C THR A 87 -3.75 7.77 -7.96
N ASN A 88 -3.79 9.00 -8.48
CA ASN A 88 -3.67 9.29 -9.91
C ASN A 88 -2.25 9.72 -10.31
N LEU A 89 -1.99 9.88 -11.62
CA LEU A 89 -0.67 10.27 -12.12
C LEU A 89 -0.28 11.69 -11.69
N LYS A 90 -1.23 12.63 -11.62
CA LYS A 90 -0.95 13.97 -11.09
C LYS A 90 -0.49 13.94 -9.63
N GLY A 91 -1.07 13.06 -8.81
CA GLY A 91 -0.64 12.82 -7.43
C GLY A 91 0.78 12.27 -7.37
N ILE A 92 1.10 11.29 -8.20
CA ILE A 92 2.45 10.73 -8.31
C ILE A 92 3.45 11.81 -8.77
N ASP A 93 3.10 12.64 -9.73
CA ASP A 93 3.95 13.74 -10.19
C ASP A 93 4.11 14.84 -9.12
N TRP A 94 3.09 15.05 -8.28
CA TRP A 94 3.22 15.92 -7.12
C TRP A 94 4.27 15.36 -6.13
N LEU A 95 4.22 14.07 -5.82
CA LEU A 95 5.20 13.40 -4.97
C LEU A 95 6.62 13.51 -5.54
N LYS A 96 6.82 13.31 -6.85
CA LYS A 96 8.12 13.47 -7.52
C LYS A 96 8.69 14.89 -7.36
N ARG A 97 7.86 15.91 -7.45
CA ARG A 97 8.28 17.31 -7.30
C ARG A 97 8.56 17.68 -5.85
N HIS A 98 7.84 17.05 -4.91
CA HIS A 98 7.94 17.33 -3.49
C HIS A 98 9.15 16.62 -2.86
N TYR A 99 9.32 15.33 -3.13
CA TYR A 99 10.40 14.50 -2.59
C TYR A 99 11.60 14.43 -3.53
N LYS A 100 12.32 15.56 -3.67
CA LYS A 100 13.44 15.70 -4.64
C LYS A 100 14.63 14.77 -4.35
N ASP A 101 14.79 14.35 -3.11
CA ASP A 101 15.87 13.45 -2.67
C ASP A 101 15.51 11.98 -2.86
N HIS A 102 14.28 11.70 -3.36
CA HIS A 102 13.79 10.35 -3.62
C HIS A 102 13.49 10.13 -5.11
N ARG A 103 13.67 8.90 -5.54
CA ARG A 103 13.19 8.43 -6.85
C ARG A 103 11.78 7.88 -6.67
N VAL A 104 10.82 8.39 -7.42
CA VAL A 104 9.42 7.98 -7.33
C VAL A 104 9.04 7.15 -8.54
N HIS A 105 8.69 5.90 -8.31
CA HIS A 105 8.32 4.91 -9.31
C HIS A 105 6.81 4.65 -9.27
N ALA A 106 6.14 4.88 -10.38
CA ALA A 106 4.73 4.53 -10.53
C ALA A 106 4.61 3.04 -10.86
N VAL A 107 3.82 2.31 -10.09
CA VAL A 107 3.48 0.91 -10.35
C VAL A 107 1.97 0.73 -10.44
N ASN A 108 1.51 -0.33 -11.08
CA ASN A 108 0.10 -0.70 -11.09
C ASN A 108 -0.05 -2.22 -10.89
N PHE A 109 -1.17 -2.61 -10.30
CA PHE A 109 -1.50 -4.01 -10.01
C PHE A 109 -2.84 -4.35 -10.66
N PRO A 110 -2.85 -4.87 -11.89
CA PRO A 110 -4.07 -5.32 -12.54
C PRO A 110 -4.61 -6.60 -11.92
N GLY A 111 -5.84 -6.95 -12.23
CA GLY A 111 -6.42 -8.26 -11.92
C GLY A 111 -7.43 -8.27 -10.76
N ASP A 112 -7.61 -7.16 -10.05
CA ASP A 112 -8.64 -7.04 -9.01
C ASP A 112 -9.47 -5.76 -9.24
N PRO A 113 -10.81 -5.88 -9.39
CA PRO A 113 -11.68 -4.73 -9.64
C PRO A 113 -12.03 -3.94 -8.37
N TYR A 114 -11.59 -4.39 -7.22
CA TYR A 114 -11.87 -3.74 -5.93
C TYR A 114 -10.74 -2.80 -5.51
N PRO A 115 -11.07 -1.69 -4.84
CA PRO A 115 -10.04 -0.79 -4.31
C PRO A 115 -9.27 -1.49 -3.18
N ILE A 116 -7.98 -1.63 -3.39
CA ILE A 116 -7.04 -2.14 -2.38
C ILE A 116 -5.71 -1.42 -2.55
N HIS A 117 -5.10 -1.02 -1.43
CA HIS A 117 -3.86 -0.29 -1.43
C HIS A 117 -2.64 -1.21 -1.61
N ILE A 118 -1.49 -0.60 -1.89
CA ILE A 118 -0.25 -1.33 -2.13
C ILE A 118 0.21 -2.10 -0.89
N ASP A 119 -0.08 -1.62 0.31
CA ASP A 119 0.30 -2.24 1.59
C ASP A 119 -0.39 -3.58 1.87
N ALA A 120 -1.50 -3.87 1.19
CA ALA A 120 -2.18 -5.18 1.20
C ALA A 120 -2.05 -5.91 -0.15
N THR A 121 -1.12 -5.50 -1.00
CA THR A 121 -0.91 -6.05 -2.35
C THR A 121 0.53 -6.47 -2.58
N PHE A 122 1.49 -5.67 -2.13
CA PHE A 122 2.91 -5.80 -2.40
C PHE A 122 3.69 -5.40 -1.16
N THR A 123 3.95 -6.37 -0.29
CA THR A 123 4.42 -6.13 1.07
C THR A 123 5.89 -6.50 1.21
N PRO A 124 6.81 -5.54 1.37
CA PRO A 124 8.20 -5.82 1.70
C PRO A 124 8.29 -6.38 3.13
N ILE A 125 8.89 -7.56 3.27
CA ILE A 125 9.03 -8.26 4.56
C ILE A 125 10.38 -7.98 5.19
N LYS A 126 11.43 -8.03 4.38
CA LYS A 126 12.81 -7.71 4.76
C LYS A 126 13.59 -7.34 3.51
N GLU A 127 14.81 -6.85 3.70
CA GLU A 127 15.69 -6.55 2.57
C GLU A 127 15.81 -7.77 1.64
N GLY A 128 15.56 -7.56 0.35
CA GLY A 128 15.62 -8.57 -0.69
C GLY A 128 14.37 -9.45 -0.82
N LEU A 129 13.32 -9.27 0.01
CA LEU A 129 12.14 -10.13 -0.02
C LEU A 129 10.83 -9.36 0.04
N ILE A 130 9.96 -9.62 -0.92
CA ILE A 130 8.62 -9.05 -1.02
C ILE A 130 7.61 -10.18 -1.21
N ILE A 131 6.48 -10.14 -0.53
CA ILE A 131 5.31 -10.95 -0.86
C ILE A 131 4.31 -10.13 -1.69
N ASN A 132 3.78 -10.76 -2.74
CA ASN A 132 2.83 -10.13 -3.66
C ASN A 132 1.52 -10.92 -3.71
N ASN A 133 0.41 -10.21 -3.73
CA ASN A 133 -0.91 -10.79 -3.96
C ASN A 133 -0.93 -11.53 -5.31
N PRO A 134 -1.18 -12.85 -5.34
CA PRO A 134 -1.17 -13.63 -6.59
C PRO A 134 -2.28 -13.25 -7.57
N GLN A 135 -3.35 -12.61 -7.11
CA GLN A 135 -4.42 -12.08 -7.97
C GLN A 135 -4.11 -10.69 -8.54
N ARG A 136 -3.11 -10.00 -7.96
CA ARG A 136 -2.68 -8.64 -8.35
C ARG A 136 -1.17 -8.59 -8.49
N ARG A 137 -0.64 -9.39 -9.41
CA ARG A 137 0.81 -9.46 -9.61
C ARG A 137 1.35 -8.20 -10.26
N LEU A 138 2.50 -7.75 -9.76
CA LEU A 138 3.26 -6.69 -10.41
C LEU A 138 3.62 -7.12 -11.85
N PRO A 139 3.31 -6.31 -12.88
CA PRO A 139 3.63 -6.64 -14.27
C PRO A 139 5.12 -6.90 -14.49
N LYS A 140 5.45 -7.81 -15.41
CA LYS A 140 6.84 -8.27 -15.66
C LYS A 140 7.82 -7.11 -15.91
N GLU A 141 7.40 -6.08 -16.65
CA GLU A 141 8.27 -4.94 -16.92
C GLU A 141 8.62 -4.15 -15.68
N GLN A 142 7.65 -4.00 -14.76
CA GLN A 142 7.86 -3.30 -13.49
C GLN A 142 8.64 -4.15 -12.48
N ARG A 143 8.52 -5.49 -12.54
CA ARG A 143 9.31 -6.42 -11.71
C ARG A 143 10.81 -6.32 -11.96
N LYS A 144 11.22 -5.99 -13.18
CA LYS A 144 12.64 -5.88 -13.56
C LYS A 144 13.43 -4.95 -12.66
N LEU A 145 12.82 -3.87 -12.16
CA LEU A 145 13.48 -2.97 -11.21
C LEU A 145 13.90 -3.71 -9.94
N PHE A 146 13.05 -4.56 -9.43
CA PHE A 146 13.29 -5.33 -8.21
C PHE A 146 14.29 -6.47 -8.46
N GLU A 147 14.03 -7.29 -9.47
CA GLU A 147 14.82 -8.48 -9.81
C GLU A 147 16.28 -8.14 -10.10
N LYS A 148 16.57 -7.08 -10.88
CA LYS A 148 17.96 -6.68 -11.19
C LYS A 148 18.72 -6.13 -9.99
N ASN A 149 18.01 -5.75 -8.92
CA ASN A 149 18.58 -5.29 -7.66
C ASN A 149 18.54 -6.37 -6.55
N GLY A 150 18.29 -7.63 -6.92
CA GLY A 150 18.38 -8.76 -6.01
C GLY A 150 17.17 -8.95 -5.11
N TRP A 151 16.02 -8.34 -5.44
CA TRP A 151 14.78 -8.55 -4.73
C TRP A 151 14.04 -9.77 -5.28
N GLU A 152 13.68 -10.68 -4.40
CA GLU A 152 12.79 -11.79 -4.67
C GLU A 152 11.33 -11.36 -4.41
N ILE A 153 10.45 -11.67 -5.36
CA ILE A 153 9.02 -11.41 -5.24
C ILE A 153 8.30 -12.74 -5.28
N ILE A 154 7.74 -13.16 -4.15
CA ILE A 154 7.02 -14.42 -4.01
C ILE A 154 5.52 -14.20 -3.83
N ASP A 155 4.73 -15.22 -4.14
CA ASP A 155 3.28 -15.16 -3.92
C ASP A 155 2.95 -15.26 -2.43
N ALA A 156 1.98 -14.46 -1.98
CA ALA A 156 1.44 -14.54 -0.63
C ALA A 156 0.69 -15.88 -0.42
N ALA A 157 0.72 -16.38 0.80
CA ALA A 157 -0.12 -17.49 1.20
C ALA A 157 -1.60 -17.16 1.01
N GLN A 158 -2.41 -18.19 0.75
CA GLN A 158 -3.85 -18.00 0.63
C GLN A 158 -4.44 -17.46 1.94
N PRO A 159 -5.39 -16.52 1.89
CA PRO A 159 -6.11 -16.09 3.08
C PRO A 159 -6.74 -17.27 3.81
N ALA A 160 -6.75 -17.23 5.14
CA ALA A 160 -7.39 -18.27 5.94
C ALA A 160 -8.92 -18.21 5.85
N HIS A 161 -9.46 -17.10 5.40
CA HIS A 161 -10.88 -16.87 5.24
C HIS A 161 -11.23 -16.66 3.77
N ASN A 162 -12.26 -17.36 3.29
CA ASN A 162 -12.71 -17.28 1.90
C ASN A 162 -13.55 -16.02 1.61
N GLU A 163 -14.06 -15.39 2.67
CA GLU A 163 -14.88 -14.20 2.59
C GLU A 163 -14.36 -13.13 3.56
N PRO A 164 -14.42 -11.85 3.17
CA PRO A 164 -14.09 -10.77 4.08
C PRO A 164 -15.10 -10.73 5.25
N PRO A 165 -14.76 -10.12 6.39
CA PRO A 165 -15.71 -9.89 7.47
C PRO A 165 -16.94 -9.12 6.97
N PRO A 166 -18.12 -9.29 7.62
CA PRO A 166 -19.29 -8.49 7.31
C PRO A 166 -18.96 -7.00 7.32
N LEU A 167 -19.51 -6.25 6.39
CA LEU A 167 -19.26 -4.81 6.19
C LEU A 167 -17.83 -4.43 5.78
N CYS A 168 -16.96 -5.38 5.52
CA CYS A 168 -15.62 -5.11 5.02
C CYS A 168 -15.67 -4.61 3.57
N TYR A 169 -15.07 -3.45 3.33
CA TYR A 169 -14.96 -2.86 1.99
C TYR A 169 -13.70 -3.32 1.23
N SER A 170 -12.89 -4.18 1.84
CA SER A 170 -11.67 -4.71 1.27
C SER A 170 -11.84 -6.17 0.82
N SER A 171 -10.85 -6.70 0.14
CA SER A 171 -10.82 -8.10 -0.28
C SER A 171 -10.34 -9.01 0.86
N VAL A 172 -10.49 -10.33 0.67
CA VAL A 172 -9.90 -11.35 1.57
C VAL A 172 -8.38 -11.22 1.70
N TRP A 173 -7.72 -10.61 0.73
CA TRP A 173 -6.28 -10.34 0.70
C TRP A 173 -5.82 -9.28 1.71
N LEU A 174 -6.74 -8.72 2.51
CA LEU A 174 -6.37 -7.96 3.69
C LEU A 174 -5.54 -8.80 4.69
N SER A 175 -5.53 -10.13 4.54
CA SER A 175 -4.59 -11.05 5.19
C SER A 175 -3.11 -10.66 5.02
N MET A 176 -2.77 -9.96 3.92
CA MET A 176 -1.41 -9.47 3.65
C MET A 176 -1.07 -8.15 4.35
N ASN A 177 -2.04 -7.51 5.01
CA ASN A 177 -1.85 -6.24 5.70
C ASN A 177 -1.15 -6.46 7.06
N VAL A 178 0.03 -7.08 7.00
CA VAL A 178 0.88 -7.38 8.17
C VAL A 178 1.69 -6.17 8.57
N LEU A 179 2.09 -6.07 9.83
CA LEU A 179 2.96 -5.01 10.32
C LEU A 179 4.36 -5.55 10.59
N VAL A 180 5.32 -5.18 9.76
CA VAL A 180 6.73 -5.51 9.93
C VAL A 180 7.35 -4.53 10.92
N LEU A 181 7.78 -5.01 12.08
CA LEU A 181 8.39 -4.18 13.13
C LEU A 181 9.87 -3.94 12.85
N ASP A 182 10.57 -4.97 12.42
CA ASP A 182 12.00 -4.98 12.10
C ASP A 182 12.32 -6.11 11.10
N PRO A 183 13.58 -6.27 10.62
CA PRO A 183 13.93 -7.31 9.63
C PRO A 183 13.70 -8.76 10.06
N LYS A 184 13.34 -9.00 11.33
CA LYS A 184 13.14 -10.33 11.90
C LYS A 184 11.75 -10.54 12.46
N THR A 185 11.00 -9.47 12.78
CA THR A 185 9.76 -9.53 13.54
C THR A 185 8.59 -8.96 12.77
N VAL A 186 7.48 -9.70 12.71
CA VAL A 186 6.27 -9.30 12.00
C VAL A 186 5.01 -9.63 12.81
N CYS A 187 4.09 -8.67 12.91
CA CYS A 187 2.75 -8.90 13.45
C CYS A 187 1.80 -9.37 12.34
N VAL A 188 1.05 -10.43 12.63
CA VAL A 188 0.06 -11.04 11.73
C VAL A 188 -1.27 -11.13 12.45
N GLU A 189 -2.38 -10.92 11.74
CA GLU A 189 -3.70 -11.17 12.31
C GLU A 189 -3.82 -12.64 12.70
N LYS A 190 -4.23 -12.90 13.94
CA LYS A 190 -4.17 -14.20 14.63
C LYS A 190 -4.86 -15.33 13.89
N SER A 191 -5.95 -15.05 13.17
CA SER A 191 -6.69 -16.06 12.41
C SER A 191 -6.06 -16.38 11.05
N GLU A 192 -5.12 -15.55 10.55
CA GLU A 192 -4.46 -15.73 9.25
C GLU A 192 -3.29 -16.73 9.35
N LYS A 193 -3.62 -17.96 9.72
CA LYS A 193 -2.65 -19.03 10.02
C LYS A 193 -1.70 -19.36 8.85
N TYR A 194 -2.17 -19.29 7.60
CA TYR A 194 -1.34 -19.62 6.44
C TYR A 194 -0.31 -18.51 6.15
N GLN A 195 -0.69 -17.27 6.38
CA GLN A 195 0.23 -16.14 6.28
C GLN A 195 1.28 -16.19 7.40
N ALA A 196 0.86 -16.51 8.63
CA ALA A 196 1.77 -16.70 9.76
C ALA A 196 2.77 -17.83 9.50
N GLU A 197 2.31 -18.98 9.01
CA GLU A 197 3.16 -20.14 8.68
C GLU A 197 4.15 -19.82 7.53
N GLN A 198 3.72 -19.08 6.52
CA GLN A 198 4.61 -18.65 5.44
C GLN A 198 5.73 -17.76 5.97
N LEU A 199 5.41 -16.76 6.79
CA LEU A 199 6.39 -15.83 7.35
C LEU A 199 7.36 -16.50 8.30
N ASP A 200 6.89 -17.44 9.12
CA ASP A 200 7.74 -18.27 9.99
C ASP A 200 8.75 -19.08 9.16
N LYS A 201 8.30 -19.75 8.08
CA LYS A 201 9.18 -20.49 7.15
C LYS A 201 10.19 -19.59 6.44
N LEU A 202 9.89 -18.31 6.27
CA LEU A 202 10.80 -17.30 5.72
C LEU A 202 11.77 -16.75 6.79
N GLY A 203 11.72 -17.28 8.01
CA GLY A 203 12.61 -16.94 9.11
C GLY A 203 12.23 -15.69 9.88
N MET A 204 10.95 -15.28 9.84
CA MET A 204 10.43 -14.19 10.65
C MET A 204 9.92 -14.72 12.00
N GLU A 205 10.12 -13.96 13.05
CA GLU A 205 9.42 -14.13 14.32
C GLU A 205 8.00 -13.55 14.16
N VAL A 206 6.99 -14.41 14.25
CA VAL A 206 5.60 -14.03 14.01
C VAL A 206 4.89 -13.75 15.33
N ILE A 207 4.37 -12.54 15.49
CA ILE A 207 3.55 -12.12 16.63
C ILE A 207 2.07 -12.11 16.19
N PRO A 208 1.25 -13.06 16.70
CA PRO A 208 -0.18 -13.07 16.37
C PRO A 208 -0.94 -11.98 17.15
N ILE A 209 -1.70 -11.16 16.42
CA ILE A 209 -2.50 -10.08 17.00
C ILE A 209 -3.98 -10.32 16.65
N ASP A 210 -4.85 -10.22 17.63
CA ASP A 210 -6.30 -10.34 17.44
C ASP A 210 -6.86 -8.99 16.98
N LEU A 211 -7.10 -8.84 15.68
CA LEU A 211 -7.55 -7.58 15.06
C LEU A 211 -8.66 -7.78 14.01
N ARG A 212 -9.18 -9.02 13.88
CA ARG A 212 -10.12 -9.31 12.79
C ARG A 212 -11.38 -8.44 12.79
N ASP A 213 -11.87 -8.06 13.94
CA ASP A 213 -13.07 -7.20 14.05
C ASP A 213 -12.84 -5.80 13.44
N ALA A 214 -11.59 -5.31 13.44
CA ALA A 214 -11.23 -4.04 12.82
C ALA A 214 -11.27 -4.10 11.27
N TYR A 215 -11.20 -5.28 10.67
CA TYR A 215 -11.28 -5.46 9.22
C TYR A 215 -12.60 -4.94 8.63
N ALA A 216 -13.67 -4.89 9.42
CA ALA A 216 -14.94 -4.28 9.01
C ALA A 216 -14.79 -2.81 8.58
N PHE A 217 -13.75 -2.12 9.07
CA PHE A 217 -13.42 -0.74 8.68
C PHE A 217 -12.52 -0.65 7.43
N GLY A 218 -12.20 -1.78 6.81
CA GLY A 218 -11.42 -1.82 5.56
C GLY A 218 -9.92 -1.79 5.72
N GLY A 219 -9.39 -1.99 6.94
CA GLY A 219 -7.96 -1.97 7.24
C GLY A 219 -7.52 -3.10 8.16
N GLY A 220 -6.25 -3.52 8.05
CA GLY A 220 -5.62 -4.50 8.91
C GLY A 220 -4.57 -3.88 9.85
N LEU A 221 -3.54 -4.65 10.19
CA LEU A 221 -2.51 -4.24 11.15
C LEU A 221 -1.69 -3.05 10.65
N HIS A 222 -1.22 -3.09 9.39
CA HIS A 222 -0.47 -1.98 8.82
C HIS A 222 -1.32 -0.71 8.72
N CYS A 223 -2.54 -0.82 8.22
CA CYS A 223 -3.48 0.30 8.09
C CYS A 223 -3.83 0.97 9.43
N SER A 224 -3.72 0.23 10.55
CA SER A 224 -4.03 0.74 11.90
C SER A 224 -2.85 1.47 12.54
N THR A 225 -1.72 1.61 11.84
CA THR A 225 -0.49 2.18 12.36
C THR A 225 0.05 3.29 11.47
N ALA A 226 0.87 4.16 12.05
CA ALA A 226 1.64 5.15 11.33
C ALA A 226 3.05 5.21 11.92
N ASP A 227 4.06 5.12 11.07
CA ASP A 227 5.45 5.28 11.49
C ASP A 227 5.71 6.73 11.89
N VAL A 228 6.06 6.95 13.15
CA VAL A 228 6.53 8.24 13.66
C VAL A 228 8.05 8.34 13.56
N PHE A 229 8.72 7.23 13.88
CA PHE A 229 10.17 7.14 13.86
C PHE A 229 10.61 5.71 13.49
N ARG A 230 11.62 5.60 12.63
CA ARG A 230 12.37 4.36 12.37
C ARG A 230 13.86 4.65 12.34
N GLU A 231 14.65 3.82 13.00
CA GLU A 231 16.10 3.85 12.88
C GLU A 231 16.53 3.33 11.51
N GLY A 232 17.53 3.97 10.90
CA GLY A 232 18.09 3.54 9.63
C GLY A 232 18.63 4.69 8.80
N ASP A 233 19.34 4.32 7.73
CA ASP A 233 19.88 5.26 6.76
C ASP A 233 19.00 5.33 5.50
N LEU A 234 19.11 6.43 4.76
CA LEU A 234 18.51 6.58 3.45
C LEU A 234 19.29 5.73 2.42
N LYS A 235 19.15 4.41 2.54
CA LYS A 235 19.87 3.42 1.74
C LYS A 235 19.39 3.42 0.28
N ASP A 236 20.30 3.17 -0.64
CA ASP A 236 20.00 2.94 -2.05
C ASP A 236 19.78 1.45 -2.29
N TYR A 237 18.51 1.03 -2.32
CA TYR A 237 18.14 -0.36 -2.58
C TYR A 237 18.03 -0.70 -4.08
N PHE A 238 18.01 0.32 -4.95
CA PHE A 238 17.88 0.15 -6.39
C PHE A 238 18.95 0.92 -7.17
N PRO A 239 20.26 0.61 -6.95
CA PRO A 239 21.34 1.27 -7.68
C PRO A 239 21.31 1.01 -9.18
N LYS A 240 20.66 -0.07 -9.61
CA LYS A 240 20.44 -0.39 -11.03
C LYS A 240 19.03 0.06 -11.43
N GLN A 241 18.94 1.20 -12.12
CA GLN A 241 17.66 1.75 -12.61
C GLN A 241 17.22 1.11 -13.92
#